data_84bdc74fa0d337453043093ef569dff1
#
_entry.id   84bdc74fa0d337453043093ef569dff1
#
_cell.length_a   1.000
_cell.length_b   1.000
_cell.length_c   1.000
_cell.angle_alpha   90.00
_cell.angle_beta   90.00
_cell.angle_gamma   90.00
#
_symmetry.space_group_name_H-M   'P 1'
#
loop_
_entity.id
_entity.type
_entity.pdbx_description
1 polymer ?
#
loop_
_entity_poly.entity_id
_entity_poly.type
_entity_poly.pdbx_seq_one_letter_code
_entity_poly.pdbx_strand_id
1 'polypeptide(L)'
;MILKKQKTNIFTILLLTFSICILGQNTYKNSKVALPIELNEEIKPIKEIQNANLQTILEDEVNANKTWKRLIKGKQMSIGIVDMSDSTNFKYAGLNDDFMMYAASLPKIAILLASMDAIDKGELAYTSEVKKDLRLMISKSNNKASTRMIDRVGYKKIEDVLRAPKYKLYDEEVGGGLWVGKRYAAKGKRYPDPIKGLSHAATTRQVCSFYYQLALGNLISTERSKEMLEIMKNPELHHKFVNTLDKVAPKADIYRKSGSWRNYHSDSALVWGPDRKYIIVALIDYDYGEQLIRNLVKPLEKVLKKSRSL
;
A
#
# COMPACT_ATOMS: atom_id res chain seq x y z
N MET A 1 12.52 -65.16 71.72
CA MET A 1 12.15 -65.12 70.29
C MET A 1 11.70 -63.72 69.97
N ILE A 2 12.61 -62.88 69.47
CA ILE A 2 12.42 -61.44 69.35
C ILE A 2 12.33 -61.14 67.85
N LEU A 3 11.12 -60.72 67.41
CA LEU A 3 10.90 -60.30 66.03
C LEU A 3 11.24 -58.79 65.86
N LYS A 4 12.28 -58.48 65.08
CA LYS A 4 12.61 -57.15 64.67
C LYS A 4 11.62 -56.65 63.63
N LYS A 5 10.95 -55.53 63.92
CA LYS A 5 10.20 -54.75 62.95
C LYS A 5 11.14 -53.90 62.12
N GLN A 6 11.22 -54.16 60.82
CA GLN A 6 11.81 -53.24 59.85
C GLN A 6 10.86 -52.10 59.56
N LYS A 7 11.33 -50.85 59.68
CA LYS A 7 10.65 -49.62 59.21
C LYS A 7 11.02 -49.38 57.75
N THR A 8 10.02 -49.48 56.91
CA THR A 8 10.13 -49.10 55.49
C THR A 8 9.90 -47.58 55.36
N ASN A 9 10.94 -46.83 55.00
CA ASN A 9 10.82 -45.44 54.66
C ASN A 9 10.28 -45.33 53.22
N ILE A 10 9.07 -44.80 53.05
CA ILE A 10 8.49 -44.46 51.78
C ILE A 10 8.96 -43.03 51.45
N PHE A 11 9.91 -42.91 50.53
CA PHE A 11 10.27 -41.63 49.91
C PHE A 11 9.22 -41.29 48.86
N THR A 12 8.36 -40.33 49.17
CA THR A 12 7.42 -39.76 48.20
C THR A 12 8.16 -38.80 47.30
N ILE A 13 8.47 -39.21 46.07
CA ILE A 13 9.03 -38.36 45.04
C ILE A 13 7.89 -37.54 44.45
N LEU A 14 7.84 -36.24 44.79
CA LEU A 14 6.92 -35.28 44.21
C LEU A 14 7.49 -34.86 42.82
N LEU A 15 6.94 -35.46 41.76
CA LEU A 15 7.22 -35.02 40.38
C LEU A 15 6.50 -33.69 40.11
N LEU A 16 7.24 -32.60 40.21
CA LEU A 16 6.84 -31.32 39.67
C LEU A 16 6.93 -31.39 38.14
N THR A 17 5.80 -31.59 37.48
CA THR A 17 5.66 -31.42 36.04
C THR A 17 5.66 -29.91 35.74
N PHE A 18 6.83 -29.38 35.37
CA PHE A 18 6.95 -28.07 34.75
C PHE A 18 6.28 -28.14 33.37
N SER A 19 5.03 -27.69 33.26
CA SER A 19 4.44 -27.39 31.96
C SER A 19 5.19 -26.22 31.34
N ILE A 20 6.16 -26.53 30.49
CA ILE A 20 6.78 -25.54 29.61
C ILE A 20 5.70 -25.19 28.57
N CYS A 21 4.99 -24.09 28.82
CA CYS A 21 4.26 -23.39 27.75
C CYS A 21 5.34 -22.92 26.74
N ILE A 22 5.57 -23.72 25.72
CA ILE A 22 6.27 -23.29 24.53
C ILE A 22 5.31 -22.29 23.86
N LEU A 23 5.44 -21.01 24.25
CA LEU A 23 4.97 -19.91 23.43
C LEU A 23 5.66 -20.11 22.09
N GLY A 24 4.90 -20.60 21.11
CA GLY A 24 5.34 -20.71 19.75
C GLY A 24 5.75 -19.32 19.28
N GLN A 25 7.03 -19.00 19.41
CA GLN A 25 7.62 -17.90 18.68
C GLN A 25 7.42 -18.25 17.21
N ASN A 26 6.40 -17.65 16.60
CA ASN A 26 6.26 -17.60 15.16
C ASN A 26 7.55 -16.95 14.64
N THR A 27 8.55 -17.77 14.33
CA THR A 27 9.71 -17.35 13.58
C THR A 27 9.22 -16.99 12.19
N TYR A 28 8.77 -15.73 12.03
CA TYR A 28 8.56 -15.15 10.73
C TYR A 28 9.88 -15.28 9.98
N LYS A 29 9.89 -16.07 8.90
CA LYS A 29 11.00 -16.03 7.96
C LYS A 29 11.14 -14.58 7.53
N ASN A 30 12.26 -13.95 7.89
CA ASN A 30 12.57 -12.58 7.48
C ASN A 30 12.27 -12.42 6.00
N SER A 31 11.47 -11.39 5.66
CA SER A 31 11.22 -11.02 4.28
C SER A 31 12.56 -10.84 3.56
N LYS A 32 12.67 -11.39 2.34
CA LYS A 32 13.86 -11.22 1.51
C LYS A 32 14.02 -9.80 0.97
N VAL A 33 12.96 -9.00 1.07
CA VAL A 33 12.95 -7.61 0.62
C VAL A 33 13.47 -6.72 1.74
N ALA A 34 14.50 -5.93 1.45
CA ALA A 34 14.95 -4.85 2.33
C ALA A 34 14.01 -3.64 2.18
N LEU A 35 13.93 -2.80 3.20
CA LEU A 35 13.29 -1.49 3.04
C LEU A 35 14.05 -0.67 1.99
N PRO A 36 13.35 0.06 1.13
CA PRO A 36 13.97 1.03 0.23
C PRO A 36 14.84 2.05 0.97
N ILE A 37 14.35 2.57 2.09
CA ILE A 37 15.06 3.52 2.94
C ILE A 37 14.85 3.15 4.41
N GLU A 38 15.93 3.09 5.18
CA GLU A 38 15.90 3.00 6.63
C GLU A 38 16.21 4.40 7.19
N LEU A 39 15.25 4.99 7.88
CA LEU A 39 15.41 6.29 8.54
C LEU A 39 15.62 6.10 10.04
N ASN A 40 16.51 6.93 10.62
CA ASN A 40 16.70 7.04 12.07
C ASN A 40 15.88 8.20 12.66
N GLU A 41 15.10 8.91 11.83
CA GLU A 41 14.35 10.10 12.20
C GLU A 41 12.84 9.89 12.03
N GLU A 42 12.06 10.79 12.65
CA GLU A 42 10.61 10.79 12.48
C GLU A 42 10.20 11.11 11.03
N ILE A 43 9.25 10.34 10.51
CA ILE A 43 8.77 10.47 9.14
C ILE A 43 7.84 11.66 9.04
N LYS A 44 8.21 12.67 8.25
CA LYS A 44 7.36 13.84 7.99
C LYS A 44 6.09 13.43 7.22
N PRO A 45 4.92 13.96 7.58
CA PRO A 45 3.71 13.79 6.78
C PRO A 45 3.90 14.24 5.33
N ILE A 46 3.21 13.60 4.39
CA ILE A 46 3.37 13.88 2.95
C ILE A 46 3.12 15.36 2.59
N LYS A 47 2.26 16.06 3.33
CA LYS A 47 2.01 17.49 3.15
C LYS A 47 3.23 18.36 3.48
N GLU A 48 4.04 17.94 4.44
CA GLU A 48 5.23 18.68 4.87
C GLU A 48 6.42 18.52 3.93
N ILE A 49 6.40 17.52 3.07
CA ILE A 49 7.39 17.33 2.01
C ILE A 49 6.92 17.89 0.65
N GLN A 50 5.81 18.67 0.63
CA GLN A 50 5.35 19.35 -0.59
C GLN A 50 6.40 20.35 -1.05
N ASN A 51 6.76 20.29 -2.35
CA ASN A 51 7.85 21.09 -2.91
C ASN A 51 7.37 21.96 -4.05
N ALA A 52 7.47 23.27 -3.89
CA ALA A 52 6.97 24.27 -4.85
C ALA A 52 7.65 24.16 -6.23
N ASN A 53 8.95 23.88 -6.26
CA ASN A 53 9.68 23.73 -7.52
C ASN A 53 9.22 22.49 -8.29
N LEU A 54 9.14 21.33 -7.61
CA LEU A 54 8.59 20.09 -8.20
C LEU A 54 7.15 20.29 -8.69
N GLN A 55 6.32 21.03 -7.93
CA GLN A 55 4.94 21.35 -8.28
C GLN A 55 4.87 22.15 -9.58
N THR A 56 5.63 23.24 -9.69
CA THR A 56 5.67 24.09 -10.91
C THR A 56 6.10 23.28 -12.14
N ILE A 57 7.16 22.48 -12.02
CA ILE A 57 7.64 21.66 -13.13
C ILE A 57 6.60 20.62 -13.56
N LEU A 58 5.87 20.02 -12.60
CA LEU A 58 4.79 19.08 -12.88
C LEU A 58 3.63 19.75 -13.61
N GLU A 59 3.21 20.94 -13.15
CA GLU A 59 2.15 21.73 -13.79
C GLU A 59 2.51 22.09 -15.23
N ASP A 60 3.71 22.58 -15.47
CA ASP A 60 4.19 22.94 -16.81
C ASP A 60 4.19 21.73 -17.76
N GLU A 61 4.73 20.60 -17.32
CA GLU A 61 4.82 19.40 -18.15
C GLU A 61 3.43 18.83 -18.48
N VAL A 62 2.50 18.83 -17.53
CA VAL A 62 1.13 18.34 -17.74
C VAL A 62 0.33 19.33 -18.61
N ASN A 63 0.47 20.64 -18.38
CA ASN A 63 -0.23 21.67 -19.14
C ASN A 63 0.25 21.80 -20.59
N ALA A 64 1.45 21.35 -20.91
CA ALA A 64 1.96 21.26 -22.28
C ALA A 64 1.17 20.27 -23.15
N ASN A 65 0.49 19.28 -22.55
CA ASN A 65 -0.37 18.33 -23.25
C ASN A 65 -1.84 18.78 -23.17
N LYS A 66 -2.43 19.14 -24.31
CA LYS A 66 -3.83 19.67 -24.40
C LYS A 66 -4.86 18.70 -23.74
N THR A 67 -4.72 17.40 -23.94
CA THR A 67 -5.65 16.40 -23.37
C THR A 67 -5.50 16.33 -21.86
N TRP A 68 -4.29 16.26 -21.33
CA TRP A 68 -4.06 16.21 -19.88
C TRP A 68 -4.53 17.47 -19.19
N LYS A 69 -4.18 18.65 -19.75
CA LYS A 69 -4.66 19.95 -19.26
C LYS A 69 -6.19 19.99 -19.14
N ARG A 70 -6.90 19.52 -20.17
CA ARG A 70 -8.37 19.47 -20.17
C ARG A 70 -8.90 18.54 -19.08
N LEU A 71 -8.32 17.33 -18.94
CA LEU A 71 -8.74 16.35 -17.95
C LEU A 71 -8.45 16.81 -16.51
N ILE A 72 -7.31 17.45 -16.26
CA ILE A 72 -6.99 18.08 -14.96
C ILE A 72 -7.99 19.18 -14.63
N LYS A 73 -8.25 20.11 -15.59
CA LYS A 73 -9.24 21.19 -15.39
C LYS A 73 -10.64 20.65 -15.10
N GLY A 74 -11.02 19.55 -15.76
CA GLY A 74 -12.32 18.88 -15.58
C GLY A 74 -12.39 17.95 -14.37
N LYS A 75 -11.34 17.86 -13.53
CA LYS A 75 -11.23 16.90 -12.42
C LYS A 75 -11.46 15.43 -12.83
N GLN A 76 -11.14 15.11 -14.08
CA GLN A 76 -11.19 13.76 -14.65
C GLN A 76 -9.82 13.06 -14.57
N MET A 77 -8.79 13.78 -14.16
CA MET A 77 -7.43 13.27 -13.98
C MET A 77 -6.83 13.83 -12.70
N SER A 78 -6.17 12.97 -11.95
CA SER A 78 -5.41 13.31 -10.76
C SER A 78 -4.05 12.63 -10.84
N ILE A 79 -2.99 13.32 -10.45
CA ILE A 79 -1.61 12.84 -10.45
C ILE A 79 -0.98 13.13 -9.10
N GLY A 80 -0.17 12.19 -8.59
CA GLY A 80 0.71 12.39 -7.45
C GLY A 80 2.08 11.81 -7.74
N ILE A 81 3.13 12.50 -7.28
CA ILE A 81 4.53 12.10 -7.51
C ILE A 81 5.36 12.41 -6.26
N VAL A 82 6.21 11.47 -5.86
CA VAL A 82 7.19 11.67 -4.78
C VAL A 82 8.58 11.37 -5.31
N ASP A 83 9.48 12.33 -5.21
CA ASP A 83 10.91 12.10 -5.41
C ASP A 83 11.53 11.58 -4.10
N MET A 84 12.11 10.40 -4.15
CA MET A 84 12.77 9.74 -3.02
C MET A 84 14.28 9.53 -3.28
N SER A 85 14.85 10.26 -4.25
CA SER A 85 16.27 10.10 -4.63
C SER A 85 17.24 10.62 -3.58
N ASP A 86 16.83 11.62 -2.80
CA ASP A 86 17.58 12.18 -1.68
C ASP A 86 16.86 11.80 -0.37
N SER A 87 17.49 10.94 0.43
CA SER A 87 16.91 10.44 1.70
C SER A 87 16.80 11.53 2.78
N THR A 88 17.48 12.66 2.62
CA THR A 88 17.42 13.80 3.54
C THR A 88 16.38 14.84 3.13
N ASN A 89 15.89 14.78 1.86
CA ASN A 89 15.02 15.80 1.31
C ASN A 89 14.01 15.20 0.31
N PHE A 90 13.06 14.44 0.80
CA PHE A 90 11.95 13.95 -0.03
C PHE A 90 11.09 15.10 -0.53
N LYS A 91 10.57 14.98 -1.76
CA LYS A 91 9.76 16.03 -2.38
C LYS A 91 8.47 15.43 -2.92
N TYR A 92 7.35 16.07 -2.63
CA TYR A 92 6.02 15.68 -3.13
C TYR A 92 5.45 16.80 -4.00
N ALA A 93 4.72 16.41 -5.06
CA ALA A 93 3.85 17.29 -5.85
C ALA A 93 2.61 16.53 -6.33
N GLY A 94 1.50 17.26 -6.57
CA GLY A 94 0.28 16.64 -7.04
C GLY A 94 -0.66 17.60 -7.77
N LEU A 95 -1.48 17.04 -8.65
CA LEU A 95 -2.53 17.75 -9.39
C LEU A 95 -3.88 17.09 -9.10
N ASN A 96 -4.86 17.87 -8.63
CA ASN A 96 -6.13 17.36 -8.12
C ASN A 96 -5.94 16.24 -7.08
N ASP A 97 -4.87 16.30 -6.31
CA ASP A 97 -4.36 15.20 -5.51
C ASP A 97 -5.20 14.91 -4.25
N ASP A 98 -6.04 15.85 -3.84
CA ASP A 98 -7.08 15.71 -2.79
C ASP A 98 -8.48 15.40 -3.36
N PHE A 99 -8.63 15.36 -4.69
CA PHE A 99 -9.89 15.05 -5.31
C PHE A 99 -10.13 13.53 -5.36
N MET A 100 -11.00 13.04 -4.49
CA MET A 100 -11.33 11.62 -4.40
C MET A 100 -12.11 11.14 -5.63
N MET A 101 -11.63 10.06 -6.26
CA MET A 101 -12.22 9.43 -7.44
C MET A 101 -12.50 7.95 -7.18
N TYR A 102 -13.42 7.37 -7.96
CA TYR A 102 -13.57 5.92 -8.01
C TYR A 102 -12.30 5.30 -8.60
N ALA A 103 -11.69 4.39 -7.86
CA ALA A 103 -10.36 3.88 -8.18
C ALA A 103 -10.30 2.36 -8.48
N ALA A 104 -11.47 1.74 -8.68
CA ALA A 104 -11.63 0.33 -9.00
C ALA A 104 -10.83 -0.60 -8.06
N SER A 105 -9.83 -1.32 -8.58
CA SER A 105 -9.03 -2.28 -7.79
C SER A 105 -7.82 -1.68 -7.08
N LEU A 106 -7.51 -0.39 -7.26
CA LEU A 106 -6.38 0.23 -6.59
C LEU A 106 -6.52 0.20 -5.06
N PRO A 107 -7.72 0.46 -4.45
CA PRO A 107 -7.88 0.43 -3.01
C PRO A 107 -7.68 -0.96 -2.35
N LYS A 108 -7.36 -2.01 -3.10
CA LYS A 108 -6.94 -3.31 -2.52
C LYS A 108 -5.69 -3.18 -1.64
N ILE A 109 -4.91 -2.09 -1.80
CA ILE A 109 -3.80 -1.77 -0.87
C ILE A 109 -4.31 -1.47 0.54
N ALA A 110 -5.52 -0.93 0.71
CA ALA A 110 -6.14 -0.74 2.02
C ALA A 110 -6.53 -2.08 2.67
N ILE A 111 -6.99 -3.05 1.87
CA ILE A 111 -7.27 -4.41 2.36
C ILE A 111 -5.95 -5.06 2.81
N LEU A 112 -4.88 -4.92 2.04
CA LEU A 112 -3.55 -5.41 2.39
C LEU A 112 -3.10 -4.84 3.73
N LEU A 113 -3.17 -3.51 3.90
CA LEU A 113 -2.78 -2.82 5.13
C LEU A 113 -3.60 -3.30 6.34
N ALA A 114 -4.93 -3.35 6.22
CA ALA A 114 -5.80 -3.80 7.30
C ALA A 114 -5.58 -5.28 7.64
N SER A 115 -5.26 -6.12 6.64
CA SER A 115 -4.90 -7.51 6.88
C SER A 115 -3.59 -7.64 7.65
N MET A 116 -2.59 -6.82 7.33
CA MET A 116 -1.32 -6.82 8.07
C MET A 116 -1.47 -6.29 9.49
N ASP A 117 -2.33 -5.29 9.72
CA ASP A 117 -2.67 -4.83 11.07
C ASP A 117 -3.37 -5.92 11.88
N ALA A 118 -4.32 -6.63 11.28
CA ALA A 118 -5.01 -7.74 11.94
C ALA A 118 -4.06 -8.92 12.25
N ILE A 119 -3.11 -9.22 11.36
CA ILE A 119 -2.09 -10.25 11.57
C ILE A 119 -1.15 -9.84 12.70
N ASP A 120 -0.69 -8.59 12.71
CA ASP A 120 0.23 -8.06 13.72
C ASP A 120 -0.38 -8.09 15.13
N LYS A 121 -1.69 -7.82 15.22
CA LYS A 121 -2.47 -7.89 16.47
C LYS A 121 -2.94 -9.28 16.86
N GLY A 122 -2.67 -10.32 16.07
CA GLY A 122 -3.15 -11.69 16.30
C GLY A 122 -4.64 -11.90 16.02
N GLU A 123 -5.33 -10.94 15.41
CA GLU A 123 -6.74 -11.01 15.04
C GLU A 123 -6.99 -11.87 13.78
N LEU A 124 -5.95 -12.02 12.94
CA LEU A 124 -5.97 -12.84 11.74
C LEU A 124 -4.74 -13.74 11.69
N ALA A 125 -4.95 -15.06 11.65
CA ALA A 125 -3.85 -16.02 11.50
C ALA A 125 -3.18 -15.89 10.12
N TYR A 126 -1.86 -15.75 10.09
CA TYR A 126 -1.07 -15.60 8.85
C TYR A 126 -0.78 -16.95 8.19
N THR A 127 -1.84 -17.67 7.82
CA THR A 127 -1.77 -18.99 7.19
C THR A 127 -1.26 -18.92 5.75
N SER A 128 -0.89 -20.08 5.19
CA SER A 128 -0.52 -20.20 3.77
C SER A 128 -1.62 -19.75 2.82
N GLU A 129 -2.89 -19.96 3.20
CA GLU A 129 -4.05 -19.52 2.42
C GLU A 129 -4.18 -17.99 2.43
N VAL A 130 -4.02 -17.35 3.59
CA VAL A 130 -4.05 -15.88 3.72
C VAL A 130 -2.92 -15.26 2.90
N LYS A 131 -1.69 -15.79 2.99
CA LYS A 131 -0.55 -15.35 2.18
C LYS A 131 -0.83 -15.44 0.68
N LYS A 132 -1.39 -16.57 0.23
CA LYS A 132 -1.79 -16.78 -1.17
C LYS A 132 -2.85 -15.78 -1.61
N ASP A 133 -3.89 -15.54 -0.79
CA ASP A 133 -4.95 -14.59 -1.11
C ASP A 133 -4.42 -13.17 -1.21
N LEU A 134 -3.59 -12.72 -0.28
CA LEU A 134 -2.97 -11.39 -0.32
C LEU A 134 -2.11 -11.23 -1.59
N ARG A 135 -1.28 -12.22 -1.93
CA ARG A 135 -0.48 -12.17 -3.16
C ARG A 135 -1.36 -12.14 -4.42
N LEU A 136 -2.36 -13.00 -4.53
CA LEU A 136 -3.27 -13.01 -5.68
C LEU A 136 -4.07 -11.70 -5.81
N MET A 137 -4.52 -11.16 -4.68
CA MET A 137 -5.26 -9.89 -4.62
C MET A 137 -4.43 -8.73 -5.18
N ILE A 138 -3.14 -8.69 -4.88
CA ILE A 138 -2.26 -7.59 -5.29
C ILE A 138 -1.70 -7.84 -6.68
N SER A 139 -0.97 -8.96 -6.92
CA SER A 139 -0.24 -9.20 -8.17
C SER A 139 -1.14 -9.40 -9.38
N LYS A 140 -2.21 -10.20 -9.24
CA LYS A 140 -3.20 -10.51 -10.29
C LYS A 140 -4.47 -9.68 -10.19
N SER A 141 -4.59 -8.83 -9.18
CA SER A 141 -5.83 -8.09 -8.90
C SER A 141 -7.07 -8.99 -8.74
N ASN A 142 -6.91 -10.19 -8.21
CA ASN A 142 -7.95 -11.22 -8.13
C ASN A 142 -9.10 -10.78 -7.21
N ASN A 143 -10.32 -10.70 -7.79
CA ASN A 143 -11.51 -10.23 -7.08
C ASN A 143 -12.03 -11.22 -6.04
N LYS A 144 -11.93 -12.55 -6.31
CA LYS A 144 -12.36 -13.58 -5.35
C LYS A 144 -11.47 -13.58 -4.10
N ALA A 145 -10.14 -13.47 -4.27
CA ALA A 145 -9.20 -13.33 -3.17
C ALA A 145 -9.45 -12.04 -2.37
N SER A 146 -9.70 -10.91 -3.05
CA SER A 146 -10.06 -9.65 -2.39
C SER A 146 -11.33 -9.77 -1.55
N THR A 147 -12.35 -10.44 -2.07
CA THR A 147 -13.61 -10.67 -1.35
C THR A 147 -13.38 -11.51 -0.10
N ARG A 148 -12.63 -12.62 -0.20
CA ARG A 148 -12.28 -13.45 0.96
C ARG A 148 -11.51 -12.66 2.02
N MET A 149 -10.57 -11.79 1.61
CA MET A 149 -9.84 -10.95 2.57
C MET A 149 -10.74 -9.91 3.24
N ILE A 150 -11.66 -9.26 2.50
CA ILE A 150 -12.66 -8.36 3.10
C ILE A 150 -13.54 -9.12 4.11
N ASP A 151 -13.95 -10.36 3.78
CA ASP A 151 -14.79 -11.18 4.66
C ASP A 151 -14.06 -11.59 5.95
N ARG A 152 -12.73 -11.74 5.90
CA ARG A 152 -11.91 -12.06 7.09
C ARG A 152 -11.66 -10.84 7.97
N VAL A 153 -11.39 -9.66 7.39
CA VAL A 153 -11.02 -8.47 8.19
C VAL A 153 -12.19 -7.53 8.47
N GLY A 154 -13.21 -7.49 7.61
CA GLY A 154 -14.37 -6.61 7.72
C GLY A 154 -14.12 -5.17 7.29
N TYR A 155 -15.19 -4.45 6.90
CA TYR A 155 -15.10 -3.05 6.47
C TYR A 155 -14.69 -2.12 7.60
N LYS A 156 -15.20 -2.36 8.83
CA LYS A 156 -14.88 -1.51 9.99
C LYS A 156 -13.40 -1.52 10.30
N LYS A 157 -12.76 -2.69 10.27
CA LYS A 157 -11.31 -2.81 10.46
C LYS A 157 -10.53 -2.06 9.38
N ILE A 158 -10.96 -2.16 8.11
CA ILE A 158 -10.33 -1.42 7.00
C ILE A 158 -10.46 0.08 7.25
N GLU A 159 -11.65 0.58 7.59
CA GLU A 159 -11.87 1.98 7.92
C GLU A 159 -11.00 2.44 9.09
N ASP A 160 -10.98 1.71 10.21
CA ASP A 160 -10.23 2.07 11.41
C ASP A 160 -8.73 2.25 11.12
N VAL A 161 -8.17 1.34 10.33
CA VAL A 161 -6.75 1.44 9.94
C VAL A 161 -6.50 2.63 9.01
N LEU A 162 -7.40 2.89 8.05
CA LEU A 162 -7.26 4.03 7.15
C LEU A 162 -7.37 5.38 7.85
N ARG A 163 -8.23 5.47 8.87
CA ARG A 163 -8.46 6.67 9.68
C ARG A 163 -7.47 6.83 10.84
N ALA A 164 -6.67 5.81 11.12
CA ALA A 164 -5.73 5.85 12.24
C ALA A 164 -4.82 7.10 12.17
N PRO A 165 -4.68 7.87 13.27
CA PRO A 165 -3.91 9.13 13.29
C PRO A 165 -2.47 8.97 12.79
N LYS A 166 -1.89 7.79 13.00
CA LYS A 166 -0.54 7.45 12.54
C LYS A 166 -0.43 7.43 11.01
N TYR A 167 -1.48 7.01 10.28
CA TYR A 167 -1.41 6.80 8.83
C TYR A 167 -2.15 7.88 8.05
N LYS A 168 -3.33 8.33 8.53
CA LYS A 168 -4.20 9.33 7.89
C LYS A 168 -4.40 9.07 6.40
N LEU A 169 -4.74 7.81 6.03
CA LEU A 169 -4.96 7.40 4.65
C LEU A 169 -6.40 7.63 4.18
N TYR A 170 -7.29 8.00 5.10
CA TYR A 170 -8.61 8.58 4.85
C TYR A 170 -8.87 9.68 5.88
N ASP A 171 -9.13 10.88 5.39
CA ASP A 171 -9.39 12.05 6.22
C ASP A 171 -10.39 12.97 5.50
N GLU A 172 -11.57 13.15 6.11
CA GLU A 172 -12.67 13.91 5.52
C GLU A 172 -12.33 15.39 5.35
N GLU A 173 -11.51 15.95 6.23
CA GLU A 173 -11.09 17.36 6.20
C GLU A 173 -10.18 17.69 5.00
N VAL A 174 -9.55 16.67 4.42
CA VAL A 174 -8.61 16.84 3.30
C VAL A 174 -9.03 16.09 2.04
N GLY A 175 -10.35 15.96 1.82
CA GLY A 175 -10.91 15.40 0.59
C GLY A 175 -11.04 13.88 0.56
N GLY A 176 -10.90 13.20 1.69
CA GLY A 176 -11.04 11.75 1.81
C GLY A 176 -9.73 11.00 1.59
N GLY A 177 -9.76 9.92 0.82
CA GLY A 177 -8.58 9.09 0.61
C GLY A 177 -8.89 7.70 0.08
N LEU A 178 -8.17 6.71 0.61
CA LEU A 178 -8.42 5.30 0.29
C LEU A 178 -9.70 4.81 0.98
N TRP A 179 -10.54 4.09 0.21
CA TRP A 179 -11.77 3.50 0.75
C TRP A 179 -12.13 2.18 0.07
N VAL A 180 -12.57 1.21 0.88
CA VAL A 180 -13.12 -0.07 0.43
C VAL A 180 -14.46 -0.29 1.12
N GLY A 181 -15.53 -0.13 0.37
CA GLY A 181 -16.91 -0.20 0.92
C GLY A 181 -17.81 -1.15 0.16
N LYS A 182 -17.27 -2.12 -0.58
CA LYS A 182 -18.02 -3.20 -1.22
C LYS A 182 -17.09 -4.39 -1.49
N ARG A 183 -17.64 -5.60 -1.44
CA ARG A 183 -16.96 -6.78 -1.98
C ARG A 183 -16.65 -6.59 -3.47
N TYR A 184 -15.56 -7.14 -3.95
CA TYR A 184 -15.23 -7.18 -5.38
C TYR A 184 -16.06 -8.29 -6.08
N ALA A 185 -17.38 -8.15 -5.94
CA ALA A 185 -18.38 -9.08 -6.48
C ALA A 185 -19.60 -8.30 -6.96
N ALA A 186 -20.44 -8.92 -7.81
CA ALA A 186 -21.65 -8.29 -8.34
C ALA A 186 -22.64 -7.93 -7.22
N LYS A 187 -22.83 -8.82 -6.25
CA LYS A 187 -23.73 -8.66 -5.09
C LYS A 187 -22.94 -8.43 -3.80
N GLY A 188 -23.60 -7.84 -2.80
CA GLY A 188 -23.07 -7.62 -1.47
C GLY A 188 -23.50 -6.29 -0.85
N LYS A 189 -23.49 -6.24 0.49
CA LYS A 189 -23.78 -5.02 1.26
C LYS A 189 -22.76 -3.93 0.91
N ARG A 190 -23.23 -2.69 0.82
CA ARG A 190 -22.38 -1.51 0.63
C ARG A 190 -22.04 -0.88 1.99
N TYR A 191 -20.82 -0.40 2.07
CA TYR A 191 -20.27 0.42 3.14
C TYR A 191 -19.57 1.63 2.49
N PRO A 192 -20.35 2.56 1.91
CA PRO A 192 -19.82 3.65 1.08
C PRO A 192 -19.00 4.63 1.89
N ASP A 193 -18.08 5.34 1.22
CA ASP A 193 -17.35 6.41 1.86
C ASP A 193 -18.29 7.57 2.27
N PRO A 194 -17.99 8.26 3.37
CA PRO A 194 -18.86 9.29 3.93
C PRO A 194 -19.00 10.54 3.05
N ILE A 195 -18.00 10.89 2.22
CA ILE A 195 -17.97 12.16 1.48
C ILE A 195 -18.75 12.06 0.15
N LYS A 196 -18.49 11.01 -0.64
CA LYS A 196 -19.02 10.88 -2.02
C LYS A 196 -19.86 9.62 -2.23
N GLY A 197 -20.03 8.79 -1.22
CA GLY A 197 -20.76 7.53 -1.34
C GLY A 197 -20.11 6.49 -2.26
N LEU A 198 -18.81 6.61 -2.53
CA LEU A 198 -18.08 5.70 -3.39
C LEU A 198 -17.80 4.37 -2.69
N SER A 199 -17.79 3.27 -3.45
CA SER A 199 -17.50 1.94 -2.90
C SER A 199 -16.02 1.58 -2.91
N HIS A 200 -15.25 2.15 -3.83
CA HIS A 200 -13.82 1.91 -3.97
C HIS A 200 -13.19 3.24 -4.41
N ALA A 201 -12.64 3.97 -3.48
CA ALA A 201 -12.16 5.31 -3.73
C ALA A 201 -10.68 5.49 -3.41
N ALA A 202 -10.06 6.48 -4.03
CA ALA A 202 -8.73 6.96 -3.69
C ALA A 202 -8.57 8.43 -4.02
N THR A 203 -7.66 9.10 -3.30
CA THR A 203 -6.99 10.33 -3.74
C THR A 203 -5.54 9.98 -4.09
N THR A 204 -4.92 10.68 -5.02
CA THR A 204 -3.51 10.40 -5.37
C THR A 204 -2.57 10.78 -4.24
N ARG A 205 -2.90 11.79 -3.44
CA ARG A 205 -2.14 12.18 -2.23
C ARG A 205 -2.06 11.03 -1.23
N GLN A 206 -3.19 10.42 -0.87
CA GLN A 206 -3.21 9.35 0.13
C GLN A 206 -2.60 8.05 -0.39
N VAL A 207 -2.69 7.78 -1.69
CA VAL A 207 -1.97 6.66 -2.30
C VAL A 207 -0.45 6.90 -2.29
N CYS A 208 0.01 8.12 -2.60
CA CYS A 208 1.42 8.49 -2.45
C CYS A 208 1.88 8.35 -0.99
N SER A 209 1.06 8.80 -0.02
CA SER A 209 1.34 8.66 1.41
C SER A 209 1.48 7.19 1.82
N PHE A 210 0.60 6.30 1.31
CA PHE A 210 0.73 4.86 1.56
C PHE A 210 2.09 4.32 1.11
N TYR A 211 2.49 4.57 -0.14
CA TYR A 211 3.76 4.08 -0.66
C TYR A 211 4.97 4.74 0.00
N TYR A 212 4.87 6.02 0.34
CA TYR A 212 5.91 6.75 1.07
C TYR A 212 6.16 6.13 2.44
N GLN A 213 5.11 5.95 3.24
CA GLN A 213 5.21 5.31 4.55
C GLN A 213 5.67 3.84 4.43
N LEU A 214 5.21 3.11 3.40
CA LEU A 214 5.62 1.74 3.13
C LEU A 214 7.12 1.63 2.84
N ALA A 215 7.66 2.52 1.99
CA ALA A 215 9.07 2.54 1.62
C ALA A 215 9.99 2.83 2.82
N LEU A 216 9.49 3.53 3.82
CA LEU A 216 10.19 3.92 5.04
C LEU A 216 9.93 2.97 6.23
N GLY A 217 9.18 1.87 6.02
CA GLY A 217 8.91 0.89 7.07
C GLY A 217 7.91 1.33 8.15
N ASN A 218 7.11 2.38 7.88
CA ASN A 218 6.21 2.99 8.87
C ASN A 218 4.77 2.43 8.87
N LEU A 219 4.43 1.53 7.94
CA LEU A 219 3.12 0.89 7.91
C LEU A 219 3.10 -0.34 8.83
N ILE A 220 2.30 -0.25 9.90
CA ILE A 220 2.15 -1.24 10.98
C ILE A 220 3.45 -1.37 11.78
N SER A 221 4.43 -2.09 11.22
CA SER A 221 5.79 -2.23 11.71
C SER A 221 6.75 -2.35 10.52
N THR A 222 8.05 -2.22 10.78
CA THR A 222 9.11 -2.43 9.78
C THR A 222 8.99 -3.81 9.13
N GLU A 223 8.73 -4.86 9.92
CA GLU A 223 8.57 -6.22 9.42
C GLU A 223 7.34 -6.35 8.52
N ARG A 224 6.19 -5.80 8.93
CA ARG A 224 4.97 -5.82 8.11
C ARG A 224 5.11 -4.99 6.83
N SER A 225 5.85 -3.89 6.87
CA SER A 225 6.17 -3.11 5.68
C SER A 225 7.02 -3.93 4.69
N LYS A 226 8.04 -4.67 5.16
CA LYS A 226 8.83 -5.58 4.32
C LYS A 226 7.97 -6.68 3.70
N GLU A 227 7.06 -7.28 4.46
CA GLU A 227 6.12 -8.28 3.95
C GLU A 227 5.16 -7.71 2.90
N MET A 228 4.65 -6.49 3.11
CA MET A 228 3.82 -5.81 2.10
C MET A 228 4.59 -5.53 0.82
N LEU A 229 5.84 -5.07 0.92
CA LEU A 229 6.72 -4.89 -0.24
C LEU A 229 6.92 -6.21 -1.00
N GLU A 230 7.19 -7.32 -0.31
CA GLU A 230 7.32 -8.64 -0.94
C GLU A 230 6.05 -9.04 -1.71
N ILE A 231 4.87 -8.77 -1.14
CA ILE A 231 3.57 -9.05 -1.78
C ILE A 231 3.34 -8.15 -3.00
N MET A 232 3.81 -6.89 -2.96
CA MET A 232 3.58 -5.89 -4.01
C MET A 232 4.62 -5.93 -5.13
N LYS A 233 5.79 -6.55 -4.88
CA LYS A 233 6.89 -6.69 -5.85
C LYS A 233 6.49 -7.58 -7.02
N ASN A 234 7.05 -7.32 -8.18
CA ASN A 234 6.87 -8.11 -9.40
C ASN A 234 5.38 -8.29 -9.76
N PRO A 235 4.70 -7.22 -10.19
CA PRO A 235 3.30 -7.28 -10.60
C PRO A 235 3.14 -8.17 -11.84
N GLU A 236 2.09 -9.03 -11.83
CA GLU A 236 1.82 -9.93 -12.96
C GLU A 236 0.98 -9.27 -14.08
N LEU A 237 0.53 -8.04 -13.88
CA LEU A 237 -0.24 -7.28 -14.87
C LEU A 237 0.63 -6.20 -15.50
N HIS A 238 1.11 -6.44 -16.72
CA HIS A 238 2.05 -5.58 -17.45
C HIS A 238 1.34 -4.55 -18.35
N HIS A 239 0.43 -3.76 -17.76
CA HIS A 239 -0.27 -2.67 -18.44
C HIS A 239 -0.05 -1.33 -17.71
N LYS A 240 -0.50 -0.21 -18.27
CA LYS A 240 -0.38 1.15 -17.68
C LYS A 240 1.07 1.52 -17.38
N PHE A 241 1.41 1.93 -16.15
CA PHE A 241 2.78 2.29 -15.79
C PHE A 241 3.78 1.17 -16.07
N VAL A 242 3.44 -0.06 -15.68
CA VAL A 242 4.36 -1.21 -15.85
C VAL A 242 4.71 -1.46 -17.30
N ASN A 243 3.78 -1.29 -18.24
CA ASN A 243 4.07 -1.46 -19.68
C ASN A 243 5.21 -0.57 -20.18
N THR A 244 5.32 0.64 -19.65
CA THR A 244 6.42 1.55 -20.00
C THR A 244 7.63 1.30 -19.12
N LEU A 245 7.44 1.07 -17.82
CA LEU A 245 8.54 0.82 -16.88
C LEU A 245 9.36 -0.41 -17.23
N ASP A 246 8.74 -1.50 -17.70
CA ASP A 246 9.44 -2.70 -18.18
C ASP A 246 10.50 -2.39 -19.26
N LYS A 247 10.25 -1.33 -20.05
CA LYS A 247 11.14 -0.91 -21.16
C LYS A 247 12.19 0.10 -20.72
N VAL A 248 11.82 1.03 -19.84
CA VAL A 248 12.68 2.18 -19.48
C VAL A 248 13.40 1.99 -18.14
N ALA A 249 12.93 1.06 -17.30
CA ALA A 249 13.43 0.80 -15.96
C ALA A 249 13.66 -0.70 -15.67
N PRO A 250 14.29 -1.49 -16.57
CA PRO A 250 14.37 -2.97 -16.43
C PRO A 250 15.18 -3.44 -15.23
N LYS A 251 15.97 -2.55 -14.60
CA LYS A 251 16.78 -2.84 -13.40
C LYS A 251 16.12 -2.38 -12.10
N ALA A 252 14.93 -1.78 -12.16
CA ALA A 252 14.22 -1.31 -10.99
C ALA A 252 13.22 -2.35 -10.48
N ASP A 253 13.13 -2.49 -9.18
CA ASP A 253 12.02 -3.16 -8.53
C ASP A 253 10.77 -2.28 -8.63
N ILE A 254 9.65 -2.90 -8.98
CA ILE A 254 8.37 -2.20 -9.12
C ILE A 254 7.39 -2.81 -8.12
N TYR A 255 6.94 -1.99 -7.17
CA TYR A 255 5.90 -2.31 -6.19
C TYR A 255 4.62 -1.60 -6.62
N ARG A 256 3.60 -2.36 -6.99
CA ARG A 256 2.52 -1.78 -7.79
C ARG A 256 1.13 -2.27 -7.39
N LYS A 257 0.13 -1.37 -7.55
CA LYS A 257 -1.28 -1.75 -7.63
C LYS A 257 -2.03 -0.88 -8.63
N SER A 258 -2.91 -1.52 -9.42
CA SER A 258 -3.75 -0.84 -10.41
C SER A 258 -5.22 -1.15 -10.23
N GLY A 259 -6.07 -0.38 -10.90
CA GLY A 259 -7.50 -0.62 -11.02
C GLY A 259 -8.05 -0.21 -12.39
N SER A 260 -9.07 -0.93 -12.87
CA SER A 260 -9.85 -0.58 -14.07
C SER A 260 -11.30 -1.00 -13.88
N TRP A 261 -12.20 -0.10 -14.24
CA TRP A 261 -13.63 -0.34 -14.30
C TRP A 261 -14.28 0.68 -15.22
N ARG A 262 -14.87 0.24 -16.33
CA ARG A 262 -15.40 1.13 -17.37
C ARG A 262 -14.33 2.17 -17.76
N ASN A 263 -14.67 3.47 -17.71
CA ASN A 263 -13.79 4.61 -17.98
C ASN A 263 -12.85 4.99 -16.81
N TYR A 264 -13.00 4.36 -15.64
CA TYR A 264 -12.12 4.61 -14.50
C TYR A 264 -10.85 3.76 -14.59
N HIS A 265 -9.72 4.43 -14.67
CA HIS A 265 -8.39 3.82 -14.71
C HIS A 265 -7.53 4.40 -13.61
N SER A 266 -6.90 3.55 -12.84
CA SER A 266 -5.97 3.94 -11.79
C SER A 266 -4.70 3.12 -11.87
N ASP A 267 -3.57 3.71 -11.50
CA ASP A 267 -2.32 3.00 -11.29
C ASP A 267 -1.45 3.72 -10.27
N SER A 268 -0.62 2.96 -9.57
CA SER A 268 0.30 3.45 -8.58
C SER A 268 1.54 2.56 -8.54
N ALA A 269 2.72 3.14 -8.45
CA ALA A 269 3.97 2.40 -8.37
C ALA A 269 4.98 3.13 -7.50
N LEU A 270 5.63 2.38 -6.61
CA LEU A 270 6.94 2.69 -6.07
C LEU A 270 7.96 2.03 -7.00
N VAL A 271 8.83 2.83 -7.62
CA VAL A 271 9.89 2.41 -8.54
C VAL A 271 11.22 2.58 -7.81
N TRP A 272 11.96 1.47 -7.65
CA TRP A 272 13.17 1.46 -6.85
C TRP A 272 14.33 0.77 -7.56
N GLY A 273 15.34 1.52 -7.91
CA GLY A 273 16.52 1.02 -8.62
C GLY A 273 17.69 1.99 -8.52
N PRO A 274 18.83 1.67 -9.15
CA PRO A 274 20.04 2.49 -9.05
C PRO A 274 19.81 3.96 -9.39
N ASP A 275 19.07 4.23 -10.48
CA ASP A 275 18.85 5.59 -11.02
C ASP A 275 17.40 6.07 -10.83
N ARG A 276 16.59 5.30 -10.13
CA ARG A 276 15.15 5.54 -9.96
C ARG A 276 14.69 5.25 -8.55
N LYS A 277 14.28 6.29 -7.84
CA LYS A 277 13.76 6.22 -6.49
C LYS A 277 12.60 7.21 -6.39
N TYR A 278 11.39 6.74 -6.73
CA TYR A 278 10.23 7.62 -6.77
C TYR A 278 8.91 6.85 -6.66
N ILE A 279 7.85 7.58 -6.34
CA ILE A 279 6.47 7.10 -6.36
C ILE A 279 5.72 7.88 -7.44
N ILE A 280 4.89 7.18 -8.21
CA ILE A 280 3.96 7.78 -9.18
C ILE A 280 2.57 7.20 -9.00
N VAL A 281 1.55 8.06 -9.03
CA VAL A 281 0.15 7.69 -8.91
C VAL A 281 -0.67 8.47 -9.93
N ALA A 282 -1.60 7.82 -10.60
CA ALA A 282 -2.58 8.46 -11.48
C ALA A 282 -3.96 7.83 -11.34
N LEU A 283 -4.98 8.68 -11.28
CA LEU A 283 -6.39 8.33 -11.37
C LEU A 283 -6.98 9.07 -12.55
N ILE A 284 -7.69 8.37 -13.45
CA ILE A 284 -8.25 8.95 -14.67
C ILE A 284 -9.65 8.41 -14.89
N ASP A 285 -10.60 9.30 -15.09
CA ASP A 285 -11.97 9.04 -15.52
C ASP A 285 -12.09 9.41 -17.01
N TYR A 286 -11.67 8.49 -17.87
CA TYR A 286 -11.67 8.67 -19.32
C TYR A 286 -11.48 7.33 -20.04
N ASP A 287 -12.18 7.10 -21.15
CA ASP A 287 -12.17 5.82 -21.87
C ASP A 287 -10.76 5.35 -22.28
N TYR A 288 -9.89 6.27 -22.66
CA TYR A 288 -8.50 5.98 -23.01
C TYR A 288 -7.52 6.12 -21.83
N GLY A 289 -8.03 6.07 -20.58
CA GLY A 289 -7.25 6.30 -19.37
C GLY A 289 -6.06 5.33 -19.21
N GLU A 290 -6.17 4.08 -19.65
CA GLU A 290 -5.05 3.14 -19.65
C GLU A 290 -3.88 3.66 -20.50
N GLN A 291 -4.16 4.11 -21.74
CA GLN A 291 -3.15 4.64 -22.65
C GLN A 291 -2.54 5.93 -22.09
N LEU A 292 -3.36 6.80 -21.49
CA LEU A 292 -2.87 8.03 -20.87
C LEU A 292 -1.91 7.73 -19.71
N ILE A 293 -2.26 6.78 -18.83
CA ILE A 293 -1.38 6.36 -17.72
C ILE A 293 -0.06 5.80 -18.25
N ARG A 294 -0.09 4.97 -19.30
CA ARG A 294 1.11 4.45 -19.97
C ARG A 294 2.03 5.58 -20.44
N ASN A 295 1.44 6.60 -21.03
CA ASN A 295 2.16 7.74 -21.61
C ASN A 295 2.72 8.71 -20.56
N LEU A 296 2.22 8.68 -19.31
CA LEU A 296 2.69 9.56 -18.24
C LEU A 296 4.09 9.23 -17.74
N VAL A 297 4.57 8.00 -17.81
CA VAL A 297 5.84 7.58 -17.18
C VAL A 297 7.01 8.47 -17.60
N LYS A 298 7.26 8.60 -18.90
CA LYS A 298 8.40 9.38 -19.41
C LYS A 298 8.32 10.88 -19.05
N PRO A 299 7.17 11.57 -19.20
CA PRO A 299 6.99 12.94 -18.73
C PRO A 299 7.22 13.11 -17.23
N LEU A 300 6.71 12.20 -16.39
CA LEU A 300 6.92 12.26 -14.95
C LEU A 300 8.41 12.03 -14.58
N GLU A 301 9.11 11.11 -15.23
CA GLU A 301 10.57 10.96 -15.06
C GLU A 301 11.34 12.22 -15.50
N LYS A 302 10.89 12.90 -16.55
CA LYS A 302 11.46 14.20 -16.98
C LYS A 302 11.24 15.28 -15.91
N VAL A 303 10.06 15.35 -15.29
CA VAL A 303 9.75 16.24 -14.17
C VAL A 303 10.71 16.00 -13.01
N LEU A 304 10.86 14.75 -12.57
CA LEU A 304 11.77 14.36 -11.49
C LEU A 304 13.21 14.76 -11.81
N LYS A 305 13.69 14.46 -13.03
CA LYS A 305 15.05 14.81 -13.44
C LYS A 305 15.29 16.33 -13.42
N LYS A 306 14.35 17.13 -13.92
CA LYS A 306 14.45 18.61 -13.89
C LYS A 306 14.48 19.14 -12.46
N SER A 307 13.62 18.61 -11.56
CA SER A 307 13.56 19.03 -10.16
C SER A 307 14.85 18.75 -9.37
N ARG A 308 15.67 17.80 -9.81
CA ARG A 308 16.97 17.46 -9.20
C ARG A 308 18.11 18.32 -9.69
N SER A 309 17.94 18.95 -10.85
CA SER A 309 18.98 19.77 -11.50
C SER A 309 18.95 21.24 -11.06
N LEU A 310 17.95 21.61 -10.29
CA LEU A 310 17.72 22.95 -9.73
C LEU A 310 17.93 22.95 -8.23
#